data_ccfa30ad584fdf52e4026fd25116bb5f
#
_entry.id   ccfa30ad584fdf52e4026fd25116bb5f
#
_cell.length_a   1.000
_cell.length_b   1.000
_cell.length_c   1.000
_cell.angle_alpha   90.00
_cell.angle_beta   90.00
_cell.angle_gamma   90.00
#
_symmetry.space_group_name_H-M   'P 1'
#
loop_
_entity.id
_entity.type
_entity.pdbx_description
1 polymer ?
#
loop_
_entity_poly.entity_id
_entity_poly.type
_entity_poly.pdbx_seq_one_letter_code
_entity_poly.pdbx_strand_id
1 'polypeptide(L)'
;MNISVSELIVRYLERLGIDHIFGMPGAHVLPIYDCLHDSTVKSVLVKHEQGAAFMAGGLARVSHRPSACIATAGPGATNLITGIANAYAERLPVLAITGETSTYIFGRGGLQESSGEGGAIDQGALFAGITRYHKLIERTDYLGQVLNQATQALLGREPGPVLLSIPYNVQKETVDDGVLDHVHFPAPAAHRRTTSTTELTELLRAARTPVIVAGHGCIQAGARDVIAAFSERFNIPVTTSLKAKGVVAEGTPLSLGCLGVTSNGEAYRYLVDHADLLIFLGAGFNERTSYLWDAKLLANKKIAQVDRDAAQIGRVFQPDVSICGDILAVMEDVFDMLEADGMPPKSRDLLDVHQAAFSQPADDSAAQAQQPFRLMQAFFSGLAERFPHNALVFDDNIVFAQSYFDVSDRNHYFPNSGISSLGHAIPAAIGARCFAKDSPTFAILGDGGFQMCCMEMMTAVNYGIPLNVVVINNGTLSLIRKNQFQLYGERYIDCDFSNPDFGLLAQSFGVNHFRIDTEAELDALFANADLTGTINLIEILLDKHAFPRYLSAR
;
A
#
# COMPACT_ATOMS: atom_id res chain seq x y z
N MET A 1 38.33 5.01 -10.30
CA MET A 1 38.93 5.67 -9.10
C MET A 1 38.71 4.75 -7.90
N ASN A 2 39.67 4.66 -6.96
CA ASN A 2 39.48 3.80 -5.81
C ASN A 2 38.68 4.55 -4.73
N ILE A 3 37.56 3.95 -4.30
CA ILE A 3 36.65 4.47 -3.27
C ILE A 3 36.36 3.39 -2.22
N SER A 4 35.82 3.75 -1.07
CA SER A 4 35.38 2.74 -0.09
C SER A 4 34.10 2.02 -0.59
N VAL A 5 33.87 0.80 -0.09
CA VAL A 5 32.59 0.09 -0.33
C VAL A 5 31.40 0.92 0.16
N SER A 6 31.54 1.61 1.31
CA SER A 6 30.49 2.52 1.81
C SER A 6 30.14 3.61 0.81
N GLU A 7 31.14 4.26 0.23
CA GLU A 7 30.93 5.27 -0.80
C GLU A 7 30.31 4.67 -2.07
N LEU A 8 30.76 3.47 -2.49
CA LEU A 8 30.17 2.77 -3.62
C LEU A 8 28.67 2.47 -3.40
N ILE A 9 28.28 2.06 -2.19
CA ILE A 9 26.87 1.80 -1.83
C ILE A 9 26.06 3.09 -1.89
N VAL A 10 26.59 4.21 -1.40
CA VAL A 10 25.88 5.51 -1.50
C VAL A 10 25.71 5.94 -2.96
N ARG A 11 26.74 5.81 -3.79
CA ARG A 11 26.64 6.08 -5.23
C ARG A 11 25.67 5.11 -5.94
N TYR A 12 25.56 3.89 -5.46
CA TYR A 12 24.56 2.93 -5.95
C TYR A 12 23.12 3.37 -5.64
N LEU A 13 22.87 3.91 -4.42
CA LEU A 13 21.59 4.53 -4.09
C LEU A 13 21.25 5.68 -5.03
N GLU A 14 22.20 6.57 -5.29
CA GLU A 14 22.02 7.70 -6.21
C GLU A 14 21.71 7.24 -7.64
N ARG A 15 22.39 6.18 -8.16
CA ARG A 15 22.12 5.61 -9.48
C ARG A 15 20.75 4.90 -9.57
N LEU A 16 20.24 4.37 -8.46
CA LEU A 16 18.87 3.84 -8.36
C LEU A 16 17.80 4.95 -8.34
N GLY A 17 18.21 6.22 -8.23
CA GLY A 17 17.30 7.36 -8.08
C GLY A 17 16.66 7.43 -6.69
N ILE A 18 17.31 6.87 -5.68
CA ILE A 18 16.89 6.94 -4.27
C ILE A 18 17.38 8.25 -3.70
N ASP A 19 16.47 9.12 -3.33
CA ASP A 19 16.74 10.45 -2.77
C ASP A 19 16.56 10.52 -1.24
N HIS A 20 15.95 9.51 -0.64
CA HIS A 20 15.76 9.38 0.80
C HIS A 20 16.11 7.97 1.30
N ILE A 21 16.79 7.90 2.45
CA ILE A 21 17.02 6.66 3.18
C ILE A 21 16.53 6.82 4.62
N PHE A 22 15.70 5.87 5.07
CA PHE A 22 15.10 5.90 6.40
C PHE A 22 15.82 4.93 7.31
N GLY A 23 16.18 5.35 8.53
CA GLY A 23 16.85 4.43 9.42
C GLY A 23 17.34 5.05 10.72
N MET A 24 18.12 4.25 11.43
CA MET A 24 18.77 4.65 12.67
C MET A 24 20.25 4.29 12.60
N PRO A 25 21.16 5.24 12.87
CA PRO A 25 22.59 4.95 12.91
C PRO A 25 22.91 3.97 14.05
N GLY A 26 23.86 3.09 13.79
CA GLY A 26 24.39 2.16 14.79
C GLY A 26 25.80 1.72 14.39
N ALA A 27 26.53 1.10 15.32
CA ALA A 27 27.96 0.83 15.19
C ALA A 27 28.36 0.18 13.85
N HIS A 28 27.51 -0.74 13.33
CA HIS A 28 27.86 -1.54 12.16
C HIS A 28 27.46 -0.89 10.81
N VAL A 29 26.94 0.35 10.80
CA VAL A 29 26.59 1.08 9.57
C VAL A 29 27.18 2.51 9.55
N LEU A 30 27.98 2.87 10.54
CA LEU A 30 28.59 4.21 10.63
C LEU A 30 29.42 4.58 9.38
N PRO A 31 30.18 3.68 8.75
CA PRO A 31 30.91 4.05 7.54
C PRO A 31 30.01 4.45 6.38
N ILE A 32 28.79 3.85 6.27
CA ILE A 32 27.80 4.25 5.26
C ILE A 32 27.17 5.59 5.62
N TYR A 33 26.86 5.83 6.91
CA TYR A 33 26.33 7.12 7.38
C TYR A 33 27.33 8.26 7.18
N ASP A 34 28.63 8.01 7.34
CA ASP A 34 29.70 8.98 7.06
C ASP A 34 29.66 9.40 5.57
N CYS A 35 29.55 8.45 4.65
CA CYS A 35 29.43 8.75 3.22
C CYS A 35 28.07 9.41 2.85
N LEU A 36 26.99 9.10 3.56
CA LEU A 36 25.69 9.75 3.35
C LEU A 36 25.73 11.26 3.69
N HIS A 37 26.60 11.67 4.62
CA HIS A 37 26.74 13.08 5.01
C HIS A 37 27.06 13.99 3.82
N ASP A 38 27.89 13.52 2.90
CA ASP A 38 28.36 14.30 1.75
C ASP A 38 27.60 13.94 0.44
N SER A 39 26.53 13.15 0.53
CA SER A 39 25.76 12.70 -0.63
C SER A 39 24.50 13.53 -0.87
N THR A 40 23.87 13.30 -2.04
CA THR A 40 22.56 13.87 -2.35
C THR A 40 21.40 13.12 -1.67
N VAL A 41 21.64 11.92 -1.16
CA VAL A 41 20.65 11.07 -0.48
C VAL A 41 20.38 11.59 0.94
N LYS A 42 19.15 11.98 1.22
CA LYS A 42 18.75 12.50 2.52
C LYS A 42 18.49 11.39 3.52
N SER A 43 19.22 11.38 4.62
CA SER A 43 18.97 10.45 5.73
C SER A 43 17.86 10.98 6.65
N VAL A 44 16.88 10.14 6.96
CA VAL A 44 15.76 10.44 7.87
C VAL A 44 15.87 9.54 9.09
N LEU A 45 16.16 10.15 10.26
CA LEU A 45 16.24 9.43 11.53
C LEU A 45 14.83 9.08 12.03
N VAL A 46 14.57 7.79 12.12
CA VAL A 46 13.30 7.22 12.63
C VAL A 46 13.34 7.01 14.14
N LYS A 47 12.22 6.60 14.75
CA LYS A 47 12.14 6.25 16.17
C LYS A 47 12.22 4.75 16.41
N HIS A 48 11.94 3.96 15.37
CA HIS A 48 12.05 2.50 15.37
C HIS A 48 12.31 2.01 13.94
N GLU A 49 13.11 0.97 13.74
CA GLU A 49 13.48 0.48 12.40
C GLU A 49 12.28 -0.08 11.63
N GLN A 50 11.27 -0.62 12.30
CA GLN A 50 10.00 -0.99 11.65
C GLN A 50 9.38 0.22 10.95
N GLY A 51 9.42 1.40 11.59
CA GLY A 51 9.00 2.67 10.99
C GLY A 51 9.82 3.01 9.75
N ALA A 52 11.14 2.78 9.76
CA ALA A 52 12.00 3.00 8.60
C ALA A 52 11.55 2.16 7.38
N ALA A 53 11.29 0.88 7.59
CA ALA A 53 10.84 -0.01 6.52
C ALA A 53 9.45 0.37 6.00
N PHE A 54 8.52 0.79 6.87
CA PHE A 54 7.21 1.32 6.45
C PHE A 54 7.31 2.67 5.73
N MET A 55 8.20 3.58 6.15
CA MET A 55 8.47 4.84 5.45
C MET A 55 9.00 4.57 4.04
N ALA A 56 9.98 3.68 3.91
CA ALA A 56 10.49 3.26 2.61
C ALA A 56 9.38 2.66 1.74
N GLY A 57 8.53 1.78 2.30
CA GLY A 57 7.37 1.23 1.61
C GLY A 57 6.36 2.30 1.17
N GLY A 58 6.07 3.29 2.02
CA GLY A 58 5.16 4.40 1.73
C GLY A 58 5.67 5.28 0.58
N LEU A 59 6.96 5.61 0.60
CA LEU A 59 7.61 6.34 -0.50
C LEU A 59 7.54 5.55 -1.81
N ALA A 60 7.90 4.26 -1.79
CA ALA A 60 7.86 3.41 -2.97
C ALA A 60 6.46 3.28 -3.59
N ARG A 61 5.41 3.25 -2.74
CA ARG A 61 4.00 3.20 -3.19
C ARG A 61 3.58 4.43 -3.98
N VAL A 62 3.98 5.61 -3.51
CA VAL A 62 3.57 6.89 -4.12
C VAL A 62 4.45 7.24 -5.31
N SER A 63 5.75 6.99 -5.21
CA SER A 63 6.70 7.36 -6.26
C SER A 63 6.77 6.35 -7.41
N HIS A 64 6.35 5.09 -7.18
CA HIS A 64 6.59 3.94 -8.06
C HIS A 64 8.09 3.73 -8.37
N ARG A 65 8.98 4.15 -7.45
CA ARG A 65 10.45 4.08 -7.55
C ARG A 65 11.01 3.27 -6.39
N PRO A 66 12.27 2.80 -6.51
CA PRO A 66 12.97 2.21 -5.38
C PRO A 66 13.10 3.20 -4.22
N SER A 67 13.08 2.66 -3.02
CA SER A 67 13.34 3.38 -1.78
C SER A 67 14.28 2.57 -0.90
N ALA A 68 14.85 3.18 0.14
CA ALA A 68 15.79 2.47 0.99
C ALA A 68 15.52 2.67 2.48
N CYS A 69 15.85 1.63 3.26
CA CYS A 69 16.00 1.73 4.71
C CYS A 69 17.33 1.14 5.16
N ILE A 70 17.84 1.62 6.29
CA ILE A 70 19.15 1.21 6.83
C ILE A 70 19.08 0.98 8.32
N ALA A 71 19.71 -0.10 8.81
CA ALA A 71 19.79 -0.43 10.23
C ALA A 71 21.11 -1.11 10.59
N THR A 72 21.48 -1.05 11.87
CA THR A 72 22.60 -1.83 12.40
C THR A 72 22.32 -3.34 12.37
N ALA A 73 23.31 -4.13 12.68
CA ALA A 73 23.20 -5.60 12.84
C ALA A 73 22.31 -5.97 14.04
N GLY A 74 21.95 -7.23 14.14
CA GLY A 74 21.17 -7.78 15.26
C GLY A 74 19.81 -7.12 15.43
N PRO A 75 19.55 -6.39 16.53
CA PRO A 75 18.21 -5.85 16.81
C PRO A 75 17.76 -4.84 15.75
N GLY A 76 18.64 -4.05 15.16
CA GLY A 76 18.27 -3.12 14.10
C GLY A 76 17.74 -3.86 12.87
N ALA A 77 18.40 -4.92 12.44
CA ALA A 77 17.97 -5.75 11.35
C ALA A 77 16.66 -6.49 11.66
N THR A 78 16.54 -7.12 12.83
CA THR A 78 15.32 -7.86 13.20
C THR A 78 14.10 -6.95 13.31
N ASN A 79 14.27 -5.70 13.73
CA ASN A 79 13.18 -4.71 13.78
C ASN A 79 12.66 -4.30 12.38
N LEU A 80 13.43 -4.47 11.30
CA LEU A 80 12.97 -4.21 9.93
C LEU A 80 11.98 -5.28 9.42
N ILE A 81 11.96 -6.49 9.99
CA ILE A 81 11.29 -7.67 9.42
C ILE A 81 9.83 -7.40 9.06
N THR A 82 9.04 -6.85 9.97
CA THR A 82 7.60 -6.60 9.71
C THR A 82 7.39 -5.66 8.53
N GLY A 83 8.15 -4.56 8.45
CA GLY A 83 8.02 -3.61 7.34
C GLY A 83 8.49 -4.19 6.00
N ILE A 84 9.58 -4.96 6.00
CA ILE A 84 10.06 -5.65 4.79
C ILE A 84 9.10 -6.76 4.35
N ALA A 85 8.51 -7.52 5.30
CA ALA A 85 7.47 -8.49 4.98
C ALA A 85 6.23 -7.83 4.34
N ASN A 86 5.84 -6.64 4.82
CA ASN A 86 4.78 -5.86 4.18
C ASN A 86 5.16 -5.43 2.75
N ALA A 87 6.38 -4.93 2.57
CA ALA A 87 6.89 -4.57 1.24
C ALA A 87 6.93 -5.79 0.29
N TYR A 88 7.29 -6.97 0.79
CA TYR A 88 7.28 -8.21 0.02
C TYR A 88 5.88 -8.60 -0.45
N ALA A 89 4.90 -8.60 0.47
CA ALA A 89 3.51 -8.93 0.16
C ALA A 89 2.88 -7.95 -0.84
N GLU A 90 3.39 -6.71 -0.88
CA GLU A 90 2.91 -5.66 -1.77
C GLU A 90 3.79 -5.46 -3.01
N ARG A 91 4.87 -6.24 -3.15
CA ARG A 91 5.82 -6.17 -4.26
C ARG A 91 6.45 -4.77 -4.42
N LEU A 92 6.77 -4.12 -3.29
CA LEU A 92 7.40 -2.81 -3.28
C LEU A 92 8.92 -2.93 -3.42
N PRO A 93 9.57 -2.13 -4.26
CA PRO A 93 11.02 -2.14 -4.44
C PRO A 93 11.72 -1.42 -3.28
N VAL A 94 11.87 -2.08 -2.15
CA VAL A 94 12.52 -1.55 -0.96
C VAL A 94 13.90 -2.19 -0.79
N LEU A 95 14.96 -1.39 -0.80
CA LEU A 95 16.31 -1.82 -0.49
C LEU A 95 16.56 -1.67 1.02
N ALA A 96 16.67 -2.78 1.72
CA ALA A 96 17.13 -2.82 3.11
C ALA A 96 18.64 -2.99 3.13
N ILE A 97 19.34 -2.09 3.80
CA ILE A 97 20.78 -2.17 4.05
C ILE A 97 20.98 -2.43 5.54
N THR A 98 21.72 -3.46 5.89
CA THR A 98 22.06 -3.76 7.28
C THR A 98 23.57 -3.85 7.44
N GLY A 99 24.03 -3.44 8.59
CA GLY A 99 25.38 -3.75 9.02
C GLY A 99 25.51 -5.21 9.44
N GLU A 100 26.74 -5.64 9.63
CA GLU A 100 27.13 -6.89 10.27
C GLU A 100 28.46 -6.67 11.01
N THR A 101 28.75 -7.51 12.00
CA THR A 101 30.06 -7.51 12.65
C THR A 101 31.16 -7.84 11.63
N SER A 102 32.42 -7.55 11.96
CA SER A 102 33.53 -7.83 11.04
C SER A 102 33.70 -9.31 10.80
N THR A 103 33.97 -9.73 9.55
CA THR A 103 34.06 -11.13 9.12
C THR A 103 35.03 -11.98 9.95
N TYR A 104 36.13 -11.38 10.45
CA TYR A 104 37.12 -12.07 11.29
C TYR A 104 36.64 -12.33 12.73
N ILE A 105 35.44 -11.82 13.10
CA ILE A 105 34.80 -12.03 14.42
C ILE A 105 33.73 -13.13 14.35
N PHE A 106 33.27 -13.52 13.17
CA PHE A 106 32.20 -14.50 12.99
C PHE A 106 32.40 -15.74 13.82
N GLY A 107 31.37 -16.21 14.52
CA GLY A 107 31.37 -17.33 15.42
C GLY A 107 32.06 -17.11 16.77
N ARG A 108 32.51 -15.89 17.08
CA ARG A 108 33.22 -15.55 18.32
C ARG A 108 32.42 -14.72 19.31
N GLY A 109 31.13 -14.50 19.07
CA GLY A 109 30.26 -13.73 19.93
C GLY A 109 30.48 -12.22 19.82
N GLY A 110 30.63 -11.70 18.60
CA GLY A 110 30.72 -10.28 18.31
C GLY A 110 29.48 -9.50 18.77
N LEU A 111 29.64 -8.21 19.05
CA LEU A 111 28.51 -7.34 19.38
C LEU A 111 27.48 -7.37 18.25
N GLN A 112 26.21 -7.71 18.58
CA GLN A 112 25.10 -7.77 17.61
C GLN A 112 25.36 -8.71 16.42
N GLU A 113 26.24 -9.69 16.56
CA GLU A 113 26.56 -10.65 15.51
C GLU A 113 25.30 -11.35 14.99
N SER A 114 25.14 -11.39 13.68
CA SER A 114 23.99 -11.98 12.99
C SER A 114 24.42 -12.84 11.81
N SER A 115 25.64 -13.39 11.87
CA SER A 115 26.28 -14.17 10.81
C SER A 115 25.69 -15.58 10.63
N GLY A 116 24.96 -16.10 11.64
CA GLY A 116 24.52 -17.49 11.71
C GLY A 116 25.57 -18.46 12.27
N GLU A 117 26.76 -17.97 12.62
CA GLU A 117 27.84 -18.79 13.14
C GLU A 117 27.94 -18.70 14.67
N GLY A 118 28.55 -19.72 15.30
CA GLY A 118 28.84 -19.73 16.73
C GLY A 118 27.64 -19.59 17.66
N GLY A 119 26.42 -19.83 17.18
CA GLY A 119 25.16 -19.61 17.93
C GLY A 119 24.59 -18.21 17.79
N ALA A 120 25.16 -17.35 16.94
CA ALA A 120 24.54 -16.08 16.57
C ALA A 120 23.27 -16.30 15.70
N ILE A 121 22.38 -15.31 15.67
CA ILE A 121 21.22 -15.36 14.76
C ILE A 121 21.69 -15.35 13.30
N ASP A 122 20.95 -16.02 12.43
CA ASP A 122 21.17 -15.96 10.98
C ASP A 122 20.26 -14.92 10.35
N GLN A 123 20.78 -13.72 10.13
CA GLN A 123 20.04 -12.61 9.53
C GLN A 123 19.59 -12.94 8.10
N GLY A 124 20.43 -13.62 7.32
CA GLY A 124 20.07 -14.05 5.97
C GLY A 124 18.87 -14.99 5.96
N ALA A 125 18.85 -15.98 6.84
CA ALA A 125 17.74 -16.91 6.99
C ALA A 125 16.44 -16.21 7.43
N LEU A 126 16.51 -15.22 8.33
CA LEU A 126 15.35 -14.44 8.77
C LEU A 126 14.70 -13.67 7.61
N PHE A 127 15.47 -13.16 6.68
CA PHE A 127 14.98 -12.38 5.54
C PHE A 127 14.68 -13.20 4.28
N ALA A 128 15.12 -14.46 4.23
CA ALA A 128 14.98 -15.32 3.04
C ALA A 128 13.53 -15.45 2.54
N GLY A 129 12.55 -15.51 3.45
CA GLY A 129 11.13 -15.66 3.11
C GLY A 129 10.41 -14.34 2.79
N ILE A 130 11.06 -13.20 2.99
CA ILE A 130 10.45 -11.86 2.89
C ILE A 130 11.20 -10.90 1.97
N THR A 131 12.18 -11.41 1.20
CA THR A 131 12.93 -10.65 0.20
C THR A 131 12.98 -11.40 -1.13
N ARG A 132 13.10 -10.68 -2.24
CA ARG A 132 13.35 -11.25 -3.57
C ARG A 132 14.81 -11.63 -3.76
N TYR A 133 15.69 -10.93 -3.07
CA TYR A 133 17.11 -11.20 -3.03
C TYR A 133 17.67 -10.76 -1.69
N HIS A 134 18.54 -11.56 -1.10
CA HIS A 134 19.29 -11.20 0.10
C HIS A 134 20.72 -11.68 -0.03
N LYS A 135 21.67 -10.90 0.50
CA LYS A 135 23.08 -11.25 0.44
C LYS A 135 23.86 -10.66 1.60
N LEU A 136 24.62 -11.53 2.28
CA LEU A 136 25.74 -11.14 3.13
C LEU A 136 26.96 -10.94 2.22
N ILE A 137 27.54 -9.74 2.23
CA ILE A 137 28.66 -9.34 1.36
C ILE A 137 29.96 -9.49 2.13
N GLU A 138 30.55 -10.66 2.12
CA GLU A 138 31.77 -10.96 2.89
C GLU A 138 33.07 -10.55 2.17
N ARG A 139 33.01 -10.30 0.88
CA ARG A 139 34.13 -10.00 0.00
C ARG A 139 33.72 -9.04 -1.10
N THR A 140 34.67 -8.26 -1.60
CA THR A 140 34.44 -7.20 -2.60
C THR A 140 34.56 -7.67 -4.05
N ASP A 141 35.19 -8.81 -4.32
CA ASP A 141 35.50 -9.30 -5.66
C ASP A 141 34.25 -9.66 -6.51
N TYR A 142 33.11 -9.89 -5.90
CA TYR A 142 31.83 -10.17 -6.58
C TYR A 142 30.77 -9.05 -6.37
N LEU A 143 31.18 -7.90 -5.84
CA LEU A 143 30.24 -6.83 -5.47
C LEU A 143 29.40 -6.33 -6.64
N GLY A 144 29.99 -6.18 -7.83
CA GLY A 144 29.25 -5.80 -9.04
C GLY A 144 28.15 -6.79 -9.41
N GLN A 145 28.40 -8.09 -9.25
CA GLN A 145 27.39 -9.13 -9.49
C GLN A 145 26.25 -9.04 -8.46
N VAL A 146 26.57 -8.83 -7.18
CA VAL A 146 25.57 -8.68 -6.11
C VAL A 146 24.68 -7.46 -6.38
N LEU A 147 25.26 -6.30 -6.70
CA LEU A 147 24.50 -5.10 -6.99
C LEU A 147 23.64 -5.23 -8.25
N ASN A 148 24.14 -5.95 -9.27
CA ASN A 148 23.33 -6.25 -10.45
C ASN A 148 22.12 -7.13 -10.12
N GLN A 149 22.28 -8.20 -9.33
CA GLN A 149 21.18 -9.07 -8.89
C GLN A 149 20.17 -8.30 -8.02
N ALA A 150 20.67 -7.45 -7.10
CA ALA A 150 19.85 -6.57 -6.29
C ALA A 150 19.00 -5.62 -7.16
N THR A 151 19.63 -5.01 -8.18
CA THR A 151 18.94 -4.13 -9.13
C THR A 151 17.84 -4.87 -9.91
N GLN A 152 18.12 -6.08 -10.38
CA GLN A 152 17.13 -6.91 -11.06
C GLN A 152 15.95 -7.30 -10.15
N ALA A 153 16.20 -7.57 -8.87
CA ALA A 153 15.16 -7.87 -7.89
C ALA A 153 14.30 -6.64 -7.52
N LEU A 154 14.91 -5.44 -7.52
CA LEU A 154 14.20 -4.18 -7.25
C LEU A 154 13.40 -3.67 -8.45
N LEU A 155 13.98 -3.74 -9.66
CA LEU A 155 13.46 -3.05 -10.85
C LEU A 155 12.97 -3.99 -11.95
N GLY A 156 13.13 -5.29 -11.77
CA GLY A 156 12.74 -6.29 -12.75
C GLY A 156 11.23 -6.45 -12.89
N ARG A 157 10.83 -7.47 -13.64
CA ARG A 157 9.41 -7.75 -13.94
C ARG A 157 8.56 -8.00 -12.69
N GLU A 158 9.14 -8.64 -11.68
CA GLU A 158 8.50 -8.93 -10.40
C GLU A 158 9.26 -8.21 -9.27
N PRO A 159 9.08 -6.90 -9.11
CA PRO A 159 9.81 -6.13 -8.11
C PRO A 159 9.48 -6.58 -6.70
N GLY A 160 10.38 -6.32 -5.79
CA GLY A 160 10.17 -6.56 -4.37
C GLY A 160 11.38 -6.19 -3.53
N PRO A 161 11.33 -6.39 -2.22
CA PRO A 161 12.39 -5.96 -1.34
C PRO A 161 13.65 -6.81 -1.48
N VAL A 162 14.77 -6.15 -1.22
CA VAL A 162 16.12 -6.71 -1.24
C VAL A 162 16.81 -6.41 0.09
N LEU A 163 17.59 -7.36 0.60
CA LEU A 163 18.48 -7.14 1.72
C LEU A 163 19.95 -7.22 1.27
N LEU A 164 20.73 -6.21 1.59
CA LEU A 164 22.19 -6.23 1.53
C LEU A 164 22.75 -6.07 2.94
N SER A 165 23.37 -7.11 3.46
CA SER A 165 24.07 -7.11 4.74
C SER A 165 25.56 -6.95 4.50
N ILE A 166 26.20 -5.94 5.12
CA ILE A 166 27.58 -5.57 4.81
C ILE A 166 28.40 -5.51 6.10
N PRO A 167 29.34 -6.45 6.29
CA PRO A 167 30.22 -6.45 7.46
C PRO A 167 31.04 -5.18 7.58
N TYR A 168 31.25 -4.73 8.81
CA TYR A 168 31.92 -3.44 9.12
C TYR A 168 33.30 -3.28 8.50
N ASN A 169 34.12 -4.35 8.48
CA ASN A 169 35.42 -4.31 7.82
C ASN A 169 35.29 -4.20 6.30
N VAL A 170 34.31 -4.88 5.68
CA VAL A 170 34.08 -4.85 4.23
C VAL A 170 33.62 -3.46 3.78
N GLN A 171 32.79 -2.76 4.59
CA GLN A 171 32.38 -1.40 4.30
C GLN A 171 33.57 -0.44 4.11
N LYS A 172 34.72 -0.72 4.74
CA LYS A 172 35.94 0.08 4.67
C LYS A 172 36.93 -0.35 3.60
N GLU A 173 36.71 -1.51 2.98
CA GLU A 173 37.57 -1.97 1.90
C GLU A 173 37.49 -1.03 0.70
N THR A 174 38.60 -0.98 -0.05
CA THR A 174 38.70 -0.12 -1.24
C THR A 174 38.36 -0.92 -2.48
N VAL A 175 37.54 -0.37 -3.35
CA VAL A 175 37.09 -0.93 -4.63
C VAL A 175 37.21 0.08 -5.76
N ASP A 176 37.25 -0.38 -7.00
CA ASP A 176 37.16 0.51 -8.17
C ASP A 176 35.72 0.99 -8.35
N ASP A 177 35.50 2.29 -8.54
CA ASP A 177 34.17 2.86 -8.77
C ASP A 177 33.53 2.40 -10.09
N GLY A 178 34.32 1.93 -11.07
CA GLY A 178 33.85 1.28 -12.28
C GLY A 178 33.03 -0.01 -12.06
N VAL A 179 33.00 -0.56 -10.84
CA VAL A 179 32.09 -1.66 -10.48
C VAL A 179 30.63 -1.35 -10.84
N LEU A 180 30.20 -0.09 -10.66
CA LEU A 180 28.82 0.32 -10.98
C LEU A 180 28.52 0.41 -12.49
N ASP A 181 29.53 0.50 -13.34
CA ASP A 181 29.33 0.53 -14.80
C ASP A 181 28.94 -0.85 -15.36
N HIS A 182 29.16 -1.90 -14.58
CA HIS A 182 28.72 -3.27 -14.88
C HIS A 182 27.36 -3.62 -14.28
N VAL A 183 26.73 -2.71 -13.56
CA VAL A 183 25.37 -2.89 -13.02
C VAL A 183 24.36 -2.43 -14.07
N HIS A 184 23.50 -3.33 -14.48
CA HIS A 184 22.44 -3.03 -15.43
C HIS A 184 21.23 -2.40 -14.74
N PHE A 185 21.03 -1.11 -14.94
CA PHE A 185 19.84 -0.38 -14.51
C PHE A 185 18.80 -0.46 -15.64
N PRO A 186 17.75 -1.29 -15.52
CA PRO A 186 16.76 -1.39 -16.57
C PRO A 186 16.07 -0.03 -16.77
N ALA A 187 15.94 0.38 -18.03
CA ALA A 187 15.08 1.51 -18.36
C ALA A 187 13.62 1.19 -17.91
N PRO A 188 12.82 2.21 -17.55
CA PRO A 188 11.39 1.99 -17.33
C PRO A 188 10.84 1.16 -18.49
N ALA A 189 10.14 0.07 -18.15
CA ALA A 189 9.66 -0.87 -19.17
C ALA A 189 8.78 -0.09 -20.15
N ALA A 190 9.22 0.02 -21.41
CA ALA A 190 8.34 0.47 -22.47
C ALA A 190 7.16 -0.52 -22.56
N HIS A 191 5.94 0.01 -22.54
CA HIS A 191 4.73 -0.80 -22.71
C HIS A 191 4.89 -1.66 -23.97
N ARG A 192 5.07 -2.97 -23.79
CA ARG A 192 5.18 -3.89 -24.92
C ARG A 192 3.79 -4.30 -25.33
N ARG A 193 3.44 -4.08 -26.59
CA ARG A 193 2.24 -4.65 -27.21
C ARG A 193 2.26 -6.17 -26.99
N THR A 194 1.13 -6.69 -26.55
CA THR A 194 0.95 -8.09 -26.16
C THR A 194 0.57 -8.95 -27.36
N THR A 195 0.75 -10.25 -27.20
CA THR A 195 0.21 -11.26 -28.10
C THR A 195 -1.30 -11.25 -28.02
N SER A 196 -1.96 -11.03 -29.16
CA SER A 196 -3.40 -11.19 -29.44
C SER A 196 -4.39 -10.82 -28.33
N THR A 197 -5.03 -9.68 -28.49
CA THR A 197 -6.20 -9.24 -27.71
C THR A 197 -7.54 -9.63 -28.36
N THR A 198 -7.49 -10.37 -29.47
CA THR A 198 -8.65 -10.73 -30.30
C THR A 198 -9.72 -11.47 -29.52
N GLU A 199 -9.36 -12.49 -28.74
CA GLU A 199 -10.32 -13.28 -27.96
C GLU A 199 -11.06 -12.44 -26.92
N LEU A 200 -10.36 -11.50 -26.25
CA LEU A 200 -10.99 -10.57 -25.30
C LEU A 200 -11.95 -9.62 -26.03
N THR A 201 -11.55 -9.13 -27.20
CA THR A 201 -12.38 -8.27 -28.03
C THR A 201 -13.65 -8.98 -28.49
N GLU A 202 -13.57 -10.27 -28.86
CA GLU A 202 -14.72 -11.10 -29.23
C GLU A 202 -15.67 -11.34 -28.05
N LEU A 203 -15.13 -11.63 -26.85
CA LEU A 203 -15.96 -11.74 -25.64
C LEU A 203 -16.70 -10.44 -25.33
N LEU A 204 -16.01 -9.30 -25.44
CA LEU A 204 -16.62 -7.98 -25.21
C LEU A 204 -17.75 -7.67 -26.20
N ARG A 205 -17.59 -8.04 -27.48
CA ARG A 205 -18.67 -7.88 -28.47
C ARG A 205 -19.89 -8.73 -28.13
N ALA A 206 -19.66 -9.99 -27.74
CA ALA A 206 -20.72 -10.95 -27.45
C ALA A 206 -21.46 -10.67 -26.13
N ALA A 207 -20.77 -10.10 -25.13
CA ALA A 207 -21.34 -9.83 -23.82
C ALA A 207 -22.43 -8.73 -23.88
N ARG A 208 -23.47 -8.91 -23.08
CA ARG A 208 -24.55 -7.92 -22.91
C ARG A 208 -24.28 -6.97 -21.74
N THR A 209 -23.73 -7.51 -20.66
CA THR A 209 -23.50 -6.82 -19.39
C THR A 209 -22.07 -7.09 -18.86
N PRO A 210 -21.04 -6.71 -19.63
CA PRO A 210 -19.65 -6.86 -19.17
C PRO A 210 -19.36 -5.94 -17.99
N VAL A 211 -18.48 -6.38 -17.08
CA VAL A 211 -17.97 -5.58 -15.95
C VAL A 211 -16.46 -5.71 -15.86
N ILE A 212 -15.78 -4.60 -15.68
CA ILE A 212 -14.35 -4.57 -15.35
C ILE A 212 -14.16 -4.69 -13.84
N VAL A 213 -13.33 -5.65 -13.43
CA VAL A 213 -12.85 -5.80 -12.04
C VAL A 213 -11.39 -5.34 -12.00
N ALA A 214 -11.19 -4.06 -11.69
CA ALA A 214 -9.87 -3.46 -11.67
C ALA A 214 -9.11 -3.77 -10.37
N GLY A 215 -7.89 -4.29 -10.51
CA GLY A 215 -6.98 -4.56 -9.42
C GLY A 215 -5.84 -3.55 -9.32
N HIS A 216 -4.96 -3.74 -8.32
CA HIS A 216 -3.79 -2.88 -8.11
C HIS A 216 -2.84 -2.83 -9.32
N GLY A 217 -2.82 -3.88 -10.13
CA GLY A 217 -2.05 -3.90 -11.38
C GLY A 217 -2.41 -2.76 -12.35
N CYS A 218 -3.67 -2.28 -12.32
CA CYS A 218 -4.08 -1.13 -13.14
C CYS A 218 -3.40 0.17 -12.70
N ILE A 219 -3.22 0.38 -11.38
CA ILE A 219 -2.50 1.53 -10.83
C ILE A 219 -1.02 1.44 -11.20
N GLN A 220 -0.41 0.26 -11.01
CA GLN A 220 1.00 0.04 -11.32
C GLN A 220 1.33 0.18 -12.81
N ALA A 221 0.39 -0.15 -13.69
CA ALA A 221 0.53 0.01 -15.14
C ALA A 221 0.22 1.44 -15.62
N GLY A 222 -0.25 2.35 -14.76
CA GLY A 222 -0.69 3.68 -15.18
C GLY A 222 -1.94 3.67 -16.06
N ALA A 223 -2.80 2.63 -15.94
CA ALA A 223 -3.92 2.39 -16.85
C ALA A 223 -5.21 3.11 -16.46
N ARG A 224 -5.19 4.06 -15.51
CA ARG A 224 -6.39 4.77 -15.04
C ARG A 224 -7.14 5.46 -16.17
N ASP A 225 -6.44 6.28 -16.95
CA ASP A 225 -7.05 7.11 -17.99
C ASP A 225 -7.68 6.26 -19.10
N VAL A 226 -6.99 5.21 -19.56
CA VAL A 226 -7.52 4.32 -20.60
C VAL A 226 -8.71 3.52 -20.10
N ILE A 227 -8.70 3.05 -18.83
CA ILE A 227 -9.83 2.33 -18.24
C ILE A 227 -11.05 3.25 -18.08
N ALA A 228 -10.86 4.48 -17.63
CA ALA A 228 -11.93 5.47 -17.50
C ALA A 228 -12.53 5.80 -18.88
N ALA A 229 -11.69 6.13 -19.87
CA ALA A 229 -12.12 6.40 -21.24
C ALA A 229 -12.84 5.21 -21.88
N PHE A 230 -12.33 3.97 -21.68
CA PHE A 230 -12.94 2.74 -22.15
C PHE A 230 -14.33 2.51 -21.53
N SER A 231 -14.42 2.68 -20.20
CA SER A 231 -15.67 2.57 -19.45
C SER A 231 -16.73 3.54 -19.98
N GLU A 232 -16.38 4.80 -20.13
CA GLU A 232 -17.28 5.86 -20.63
C GLU A 232 -17.69 5.61 -22.08
N ARG A 233 -16.72 5.31 -22.95
CA ARG A 233 -16.98 5.13 -24.39
C ARG A 233 -17.89 3.96 -24.69
N PHE A 234 -17.70 2.83 -24.02
CA PHE A 234 -18.47 1.61 -24.26
C PHE A 234 -19.58 1.36 -23.23
N ASN A 235 -19.75 2.27 -22.28
CA ASN A 235 -20.76 2.17 -21.22
C ASN A 235 -20.62 0.87 -20.41
N ILE A 236 -19.39 0.55 -19.99
CA ILE A 236 -19.05 -0.64 -19.24
C ILE A 236 -18.72 -0.28 -17.79
N PRO A 237 -19.47 -0.78 -16.79
CA PRO A 237 -19.22 -0.46 -15.40
C PRO A 237 -17.90 -1.05 -14.90
N VAL A 238 -17.31 -0.36 -13.92
CA VAL A 238 -16.06 -0.74 -13.28
C VAL A 238 -16.27 -0.90 -11.79
N THR A 239 -15.81 -2.02 -11.24
CA THR A 239 -15.58 -2.17 -9.80
C THR A 239 -14.10 -2.35 -9.52
N THR A 240 -13.67 -2.01 -8.32
CA THR A 240 -12.26 -2.09 -7.94
C THR A 240 -12.03 -3.06 -6.78
N SER A 241 -10.87 -3.68 -6.73
CA SER A 241 -10.41 -4.24 -5.46
C SER A 241 -10.05 -3.12 -4.48
N LEU A 242 -9.98 -3.40 -3.19
CA LEU A 242 -9.64 -2.40 -2.17
C LEU A 242 -8.33 -1.65 -2.48
N LYS A 243 -7.31 -2.34 -2.99
CA LYS A 243 -6.03 -1.73 -3.40
C LYS A 243 -6.11 -0.88 -4.66
N ALA A 244 -7.21 -0.97 -5.38
CA ALA A 244 -7.42 -0.29 -6.66
C ALA A 244 -8.47 0.82 -6.58
N LYS A 245 -8.94 1.19 -5.37
CA LYS A 245 -9.85 2.34 -5.20
C LYS A 245 -9.25 3.57 -5.90
N GLY A 246 -10.07 4.25 -6.71
CA GLY A 246 -9.64 5.41 -7.50
C GLY A 246 -8.99 5.06 -8.86
N VAL A 247 -9.04 3.81 -9.35
CA VAL A 247 -8.75 3.50 -10.76
C VAL A 247 -9.72 4.22 -11.69
N VAL A 248 -10.99 4.26 -11.29
CA VAL A 248 -11.98 5.21 -11.80
C VAL A 248 -12.53 5.99 -10.62
N ALA A 249 -12.96 7.23 -10.84
CA ALA A 249 -13.56 8.05 -9.79
C ALA A 249 -14.84 7.38 -9.25
N GLU A 250 -14.89 7.13 -7.95
CA GLU A 250 -15.99 6.36 -7.35
C GLU A 250 -17.35 7.07 -7.39
N GLY A 251 -17.37 8.41 -7.46
CA GLY A 251 -18.59 9.21 -7.65
C GLY A 251 -19.15 9.24 -9.07
N THR A 252 -18.58 8.48 -10.03
CA THR A 252 -19.07 8.46 -11.41
C THR A 252 -20.19 7.44 -11.62
N PRO A 253 -21.10 7.68 -12.59
CA PRO A 253 -22.24 6.78 -12.86
C PRO A 253 -21.86 5.35 -13.23
N LEU A 254 -20.64 5.11 -13.75
CA LEU A 254 -20.15 3.81 -14.16
C LEU A 254 -19.31 3.11 -13.10
N SER A 255 -19.08 3.76 -11.96
CA SER A 255 -18.40 3.14 -10.82
C SER A 255 -19.39 2.34 -9.98
N LEU A 256 -19.11 1.06 -9.81
CA LEU A 256 -19.80 0.22 -8.82
C LEU A 256 -19.13 0.26 -7.45
N GLY A 257 -18.13 1.14 -7.26
CA GLY A 257 -17.34 1.22 -6.04
C GLY A 257 -16.42 0.02 -5.84
N CYS A 258 -16.03 -0.20 -4.58
CA CYS A 258 -15.10 -1.26 -4.21
C CYS A 258 -15.80 -2.61 -4.03
N LEU A 259 -15.24 -3.67 -4.62
CA LEU A 259 -15.67 -5.06 -4.40
C LEU A 259 -14.92 -5.66 -3.21
N GLY A 260 -15.63 -6.11 -2.21
CA GLY A 260 -15.06 -6.80 -1.05
C GLY A 260 -15.97 -6.82 0.17
N VAL A 261 -15.70 -7.72 1.09
CA VAL A 261 -16.51 -7.94 2.32
C VAL A 261 -16.61 -6.71 3.23
N THR A 262 -15.73 -5.73 3.07
CA THR A 262 -15.71 -4.48 3.83
C THR A 262 -16.34 -3.32 3.06
N SER A 263 -16.87 -3.55 1.86
CA SER A 263 -17.60 -2.56 1.07
C SER A 263 -19.09 -2.53 1.44
N ASN A 264 -19.85 -1.62 0.81
CA ASN A 264 -21.30 -1.52 0.97
C ASN A 264 -22.09 -2.68 0.31
N GLY A 265 -21.41 -3.57 -0.43
CA GLY A 265 -21.99 -4.73 -1.09
C GLY A 265 -22.67 -4.46 -2.44
N GLU A 266 -22.63 -3.25 -2.95
CA GLU A 266 -23.27 -2.85 -4.21
C GLU A 266 -22.64 -3.58 -5.39
N ALA A 267 -21.32 -3.49 -5.52
CA ALA A 267 -20.59 -4.20 -6.56
C ALA A 267 -20.88 -5.70 -6.54
N TYR A 268 -20.93 -6.34 -5.37
CA TYR A 268 -21.23 -7.75 -5.24
C TYR A 268 -22.63 -8.08 -5.82
N ARG A 269 -23.67 -7.33 -5.41
CA ARG A 269 -25.04 -7.57 -5.91
C ARG A 269 -25.10 -7.42 -7.42
N TYR A 270 -24.51 -6.35 -7.97
CA TYR A 270 -24.50 -6.12 -9.41
C TYR A 270 -23.79 -7.27 -10.17
N LEU A 271 -22.62 -7.71 -9.68
CA LEU A 271 -21.89 -8.81 -10.30
C LEU A 271 -22.70 -10.12 -10.27
N VAL A 272 -23.36 -10.42 -9.15
CA VAL A 272 -24.14 -11.66 -9.01
C VAL A 272 -25.37 -11.64 -9.89
N ASP A 273 -26.12 -10.55 -9.89
CA ASP A 273 -27.47 -10.49 -10.46
C ASP A 273 -27.50 -10.10 -11.94
N HIS A 274 -26.48 -9.36 -12.43
CA HIS A 274 -26.55 -8.72 -13.76
C HIS A 274 -25.39 -9.06 -14.69
N ALA A 275 -24.17 -9.26 -14.19
CA ALA A 275 -23.01 -9.45 -15.04
C ALA A 275 -23.02 -10.78 -15.80
N ASP A 276 -22.69 -10.77 -17.10
CA ASP A 276 -22.49 -11.96 -17.94
C ASP A 276 -21.02 -12.17 -18.34
N LEU A 277 -20.18 -11.13 -18.24
CA LEU A 277 -18.74 -11.18 -18.46
C LEU A 277 -18.02 -10.39 -17.36
N LEU A 278 -17.02 -11.00 -16.73
CA LEU A 278 -16.11 -10.36 -15.80
C LEU A 278 -14.70 -10.26 -16.40
N ILE A 279 -14.13 -9.05 -16.40
CA ILE A 279 -12.80 -8.78 -16.93
C ILE A 279 -11.90 -8.37 -15.76
N PHE A 280 -11.11 -9.33 -15.28
CA PHE A 280 -10.15 -9.09 -14.20
C PHE A 280 -8.86 -8.47 -14.77
N LEU A 281 -8.59 -7.22 -14.41
CA LEU A 281 -7.40 -6.48 -14.83
C LEU A 281 -6.44 -6.31 -13.64
N GLY A 282 -5.37 -7.09 -13.57
CA GLY A 282 -4.39 -7.01 -12.49
C GLY A 282 -4.98 -7.19 -11.10
N ALA A 283 -6.05 -7.97 -11.00
CA ALA A 283 -6.80 -8.20 -9.77
C ALA A 283 -6.52 -9.58 -9.19
N GLY A 284 -5.87 -9.63 -8.02
CA GLY A 284 -5.73 -10.85 -7.25
C GLY A 284 -7.02 -11.15 -6.49
N PHE A 285 -7.81 -12.10 -6.92
CA PHE A 285 -9.09 -12.52 -6.34
C PHE A 285 -8.89 -13.19 -4.97
N ASN A 286 -8.57 -12.38 -3.96
CA ASN A 286 -8.25 -12.80 -2.60
C ASN A 286 -9.52 -12.96 -1.73
N GLU A 287 -9.34 -13.41 -0.49
CA GLU A 287 -10.40 -13.65 0.49
C GLU A 287 -11.42 -12.50 0.61
N ARG A 288 -10.92 -11.25 0.68
CA ARG A 288 -11.79 -10.07 0.83
C ARG A 288 -12.56 -9.74 -0.44
N THR A 289 -11.85 -9.64 -1.57
CA THR A 289 -12.43 -9.28 -2.88
C THR A 289 -13.39 -10.36 -3.40
N SER A 290 -13.13 -11.63 -3.09
CA SER A 290 -13.93 -12.75 -3.52
C SER A 290 -15.17 -13.04 -2.66
N TYR A 291 -15.42 -12.25 -1.62
CA TYR A 291 -16.42 -12.58 -0.60
C TYR A 291 -16.24 -14.00 -0.06
N LEU A 292 -15.00 -14.33 0.33
CA LEU A 292 -14.63 -15.66 0.85
C LEU A 292 -14.80 -16.76 -0.21
N TRP A 293 -14.45 -16.42 -1.45
CA TRP A 293 -14.62 -17.28 -2.63
C TRP A 293 -16.07 -17.75 -2.86
N ASP A 294 -17.03 -16.82 -2.67
CA ASP A 294 -18.43 -17.10 -2.99
C ASP A 294 -18.59 -17.46 -4.47
N ALA A 295 -19.01 -18.71 -4.71
CA ALA A 295 -19.15 -19.24 -6.06
C ALA A 295 -20.15 -18.45 -6.93
N LYS A 296 -21.11 -17.73 -6.33
CA LYS A 296 -22.10 -16.91 -7.05
C LYS A 296 -21.45 -15.80 -7.86
N LEU A 297 -20.31 -15.26 -7.40
CA LEU A 297 -19.59 -14.20 -8.11
C LEU A 297 -19.16 -14.61 -9.52
N LEU A 298 -18.80 -15.87 -9.71
CA LEU A 298 -18.26 -16.38 -10.97
C LEU A 298 -19.26 -17.28 -11.74
N ALA A 299 -20.35 -17.71 -11.09
CA ALA A 299 -21.29 -18.65 -11.66
C ALA A 299 -22.00 -18.07 -12.90
N ASN A 300 -22.11 -18.88 -13.96
CA ASN A 300 -22.84 -18.55 -15.20
C ASN A 300 -22.32 -17.32 -15.95
N LYS A 301 -21.03 -17.02 -15.83
CA LYS A 301 -20.37 -15.88 -16.45
C LYS A 301 -19.18 -16.33 -17.29
N LYS A 302 -18.87 -15.55 -18.32
CA LYS A 302 -17.57 -15.62 -18.98
C LYS A 302 -16.54 -14.82 -18.16
N ILE A 303 -15.30 -15.27 -18.17
CA ILE A 303 -14.24 -14.68 -17.38
C ILE A 303 -13.02 -14.43 -18.26
N ALA A 304 -12.56 -13.19 -18.31
CA ALA A 304 -11.27 -12.82 -18.88
C ALA A 304 -10.33 -12.38 -17.76
N GLN A 305 -9.07 -12.75 -17.85
CA GLN A 305 -8.03 -12.34 -16.89
C GLN A 305 -6.81 -11.79 -17.61
N VAL A 306 -6.43 -10.57 -17.26
CA VAL A 306 -5.23 -9.89 -17.74
C VAL A 306 -4.31 -9.62 -16.55
N ASP A 307 -3.10 -10.12 -16.59
CA ASP A 307 -2.08 -9.85 -15.56
C ASP A 307 -0.68 -9.85 -16.18
N ARG A 308 0.22 -9.03 -15.67
CA ARG A 308 1.64 -9.03 -16.09
C ARG A 308 2.42 -10.23 -15.56
N ASP A 309 1.91 -10.86 -14.48
CA ASP A 309 2.50 -12.02 -13.83
C ASP A 309 1.73 -13.29 -14.21
N ALA A 310 2.37 -14.13 -15.02
CA ALA A 310 1.78 -15.39 -15.47
C ALA A 310 1.35 -16.31 -14.30
N ALA A 311 2.02 -16.21 -13.13
CA ALA A 311 1.69 -17.01 -11.95
C ALA A 311 0.37 -16.59 -11.28
N GLN A 312 -0.17 -15.41 -11.60
CA GLN A 312 -1.48 -14.96 -11.10
C GLN A 312 -2.63 -15.47 -11.98
N ILE A 313 -2.36 -15.73 -13.26
CA ILE A 313 -3.38 -16.18 -14.21
C ILE A 313 -3.79 -17.61 -13.88
N GLY A 314 -5.10 -17.83 -13.73
CA GLY A 314 -5.64 -19.15 -13.40
C GLY A 314 -5.37 -19.65 -11.98
N ARG A 315 -4.74 -18.83 -11.12
CA ARG A 315 -4.35 -19.26 -9.75
C ARG A 315 -5.55 -19.57 -8.85
N VAL A 316 -6.64 -18.84 -8.97
CA VAL A 316 -7.81 -18.97 -8.08
C VAL A 316 -9.03 -19.51 -8.82
N PHE A 317 -9.20 -19.13 -10.07
CA PHE A 317 -10.28 -19.56 -10.94
C PHE A 317 -9.77 -19.74 -12.37
N GLN A 318 -10.43 -20.58 -13.15
CA GLN A 318 -10.08 -20.81 -14.55
C GLN A 318 -10.76 -19.76 -15.44
N PRO A 319 -10.03 -18.83 -16.07
CA PRO A 319 -10.60 -17.89 -17.03
C PRO A 319 -10.87 -18.55 -18.39
N ASP A 320 -11.88 -18.05 -19.12
CA ASP A 320 -12.13 -18.41 -20.53
C ASP A 320 -11.07 -17.79 -21.46
N VAL A 321 -10.62 -16.57 -21.14
CA VAL A 321 -9.56 -15.86 -21.86
C VAL A 321 -8.47 -15.39 -20.89
N SER A 322 -7.23 -15.68 -21.22
CA SER A 322 -6.05 -15.36 -20.42
C SER A 322 -5.04 -14.54 -21.22
N ILE A 323 -4.67 -13.35 -20.73
CA ILE A 323 -3.66 -12.51 -21.36
C ILE A 323 -2.55 -12.20 -20.35
N CYS A 324 -1.34 -12.71 -20.61
CA CYS A 324 -0.16 -12.33 -19.83
C CYS A 324 0.52 -11.12 -20.48
N GLY A 325 0.27 -9.90 -19.95
CA GLY A 325 0.77 -8.68 -20.56
C GLY A 325 0.65 -7.44 -19.69
N ASP A 326 1.14 -6.34 -20.20
CA ASP A 326 0.96 -5.02 -19.61
C ASP A 326 -0.49 -4.56 -19.77
N ILE A 327 -1.12 -4.16 -18.67
CA ILE A 327 -2.56 -3.83 -18.65
C ILE A 327 -2.86 -2.59 -19.50
N LEU A 328 -1.99 -1.56 -19.45
CA LEU A 328 -2.18 -0.36 -20.24
C LEU A 328 -2.16 -0.71 -21.75
N ALA A 329 -1.13 -1.43 -22.19
CA ALA A 329 -1.00 -1.82 -23.59
C ALA A 329 -2.16 -2.71 -24.06
N VAL A 330 -2.61 -3.66 -23.22
CA VAL A 330 -3.78 -4.52 -23.52
C VAL A 330 -5.05 -3.69 -23.67
N MET A 331 -5.28 -2.75 -22.77
CA MET A 331 -6.50 -1.92 -22.80
C MET A 331 -6.48 -0.93 -23.96
N GLU A 332 -5.32 -0.37 -24.31
CA GLU A 332 -5.17 0.46 -25.52
C GLU A 332 -5.46 -0.34 -26.78
N ASP A 333 -4.86 -1.53 -26.94
CA ASP A 333 -5.10 -2.38 -28.12
C ASP A 333 -6.57 -2.79 -28.22
N VAL A 334 -7.22 -3.18 -27.11
CA VAL A 334 -8.66 -3.56 -27.09
C VAL A 334 -9.54 -2.35 -27.42
N PHE A 335 -9.20 -1.19 -26.89
CA PHE A 335 -9.92 0.06 -27.15
C PHE A 335 -9.87 0.40 -28.65
N ASP A 336 -8.68 0.42 -29.24
CA ASP A 336 -8.48 0.73 -30.65
C ASP A 336 -9.21 -0.26 -31.59
N MET A 337 -9.17 -1.57 -31.26
CA MET A 337 -9.86 -2.58 -32.06
C MET A 337 -11.38 -2.41 -32.00
N LEU A 338 -11.98 -2.15 -30.84
CA LEU A 338 -13.43 -1.98 -30.70
C LEU A 338 -13.91 -0.66 -31.33
N GLU A 339 -13.10 0.40 -31.26
CA GLU A 339 -13.36 1.66 -31.97
C GLU A 339 -13.32 1.49 -33.48
N ALA A 340 -12.28 0.85 -34.02
CA ALA A 340 -12.15 0.59 -35.45
C ALA A 340 -13.31 -0.24 -36.01
N ASP A 341 -13.84 -1.16 -35.22
CA ASP A 341 -14.99 -2.00 -35.56
C ASP A 341 -16.34 -1.30 -35.36
N GLY A 342 -16.36 -0.08 -34.84
CA GLY A 342 -17.58 0.68 -34.58
C GLY A 342 -18.49 0.06 -33.51
N MET A 343 -17.92 -0.60 -32.50
CA MET A 343 -18.74 -1.21 -31.42
C MET A 343 -19.61 -0.15 -30.74
N PRO A 344 -20.94 -0.35 -30.67
CA PRO A 344 -21.82 0.57 -29.97
C PRO A 344 -21.65 0.45 -28.44
N PRO A 345 -21.97 1.52 -27.68
CA PRO A 345 -22.06 1.43 -26.21
C PRO A 345 -23.06 0.35 -25.78
N LYS A 346 -22.79 -0.30 -24.65
CA LYS A 346 -23.72 -1.25 -24.03
C LYS A 346 -24.96 -0.54 -23.49
N SER A 347 -26.08 -1.27 -23.34
CA SER A 347 -27.31 -0.70 -22.79
C SER A 347 -27.12 -0.21 -21.35
N ARG A 348 -27.72 0.93 -21.01
CA ARG A 348 -27.70 1.51 -19.66
C ARG A 348 -28.83 1.03 -18.75
N ASP A 349 -29.82 0.33 -19.30
CA ASP A 349 -31.06 0.01 -18.57
C ASP A 349 -30.80 -0.62 -17.19
N LEU A 350 -29.83 -1.54 -17.10
CA LEU A 350 -29.49 -2.19 -15.83
C LEU A 350 -28.71 -1.29 -14.87
N LEU A 351 -27.90 -0.38 -15.40
CA LEU A 351 -27.18 0.60 -14.56
C LEU A 351 -28.13 1.65 -14.00
N ASP A 352 -29.06 2.13 -14.81
CA ASP A 352 -30.07 3.11 -14.38
C ASP A 352 -30.99 2.53 -13.30
N VAL A 353 -31.39 1.26 -13.44
CA VAL A 353 -32.16 0.52 -12.41
C VAL A 353 -31.34 0.37 -11.13
N HIS A 354 -30.05 0.03 -11.25
CA HIS A 354 -29.15 -0.12 -10.12
C HIS A 354 -28.98 1.22 -9.38
N GLN A 355 -28.66 2.29 -10.09
CA GLN A 355 -28.53 3.63 -9.49
C GLN A 355 -29.82 4.11 -8.85
N ALA A 356 -30.98 3.87 -9.47
CA ALA A 356 -32.28 4.19 -8.89
C ALA A 356 -32.54 3.40 -7.59
N ALA A 357 -32.12 2.14 -7.50
CA ALA A 357 -32.25 1.33 -6.30
C ALA A 357 -31.38 1.82 -5.15
N PHE A 358 -30.20 2.43 -5.43
CA PHE A 358 -29.32 3.02 -4.41
C PHE A 358 -29.68 4.45 -4.02
N SER A 359 -30.39 5.16 -4.89
CA SER A 359 -30.91 6.52 -4.60
C SER A 359 -32.15 6.48 -3.71
N GLN A 360 -32.71 5.31 -3.44
CA GLN A 360 -33.82 5.19 -2.48
C GLN A 360 -33.27 5.32 -1.04
N PRO A 361 -33.94 6.09 -0.17
CA PRO A 361 -33.54 6.17 1.23
C PRO A 361 -33.55 4.76 1.82
N ALA A 362 -32.45 4.43 2.52
CA ALA A 362 -32.38 3.17 3.27
C ALA A 362 -33.62 3.07 4.18
N ASP A 363 -34.20 1.89 4.26
CA ASP A 363 -35.26 1.57 5.23
C ASP A 363 -34.91 2.13 6.61
N ASP A 364 -35.90 2.67 7.34
CA ASP A 364 -35.69 3.30 8.66
C ASP A 364 -34.83 2.44 9.62
N SER A 365 -34.92 1.12 9.49
CA SER A 365 -34.09 0.18 10.24
C SER A 365 -32.62 0.22 9.84
N ALA A 366 -32.30 0.46 8.57
CA ALA A 366 -30.95 0.62 8.08
C ALA A 366 -30.38 1.98 8.45
N ALA A 367 -31.20 3.04 8.40
CA ALA A 367 -30.82 4.39 8.84
C ALA A 367 -30.52 4.43 10.36
N GLN A 368 -31.33 3.76 11.19
CA GLN A 368 -31.07 3.64 12.64
C GLN A 368 -29.79 2.85 12.93
N ALA A 369 -29.46 1.84 12.16
CA ALA A 369 -28.23 1.06 12.33
C ALA A 369 -26.96 1.81 11.91
N GLN A 370 -27.08 2.86 11.10
CA GLN A 370 -25.96 3.72 10.69
C GLN A 370 -25.73 4.90 11.64
N GLN A 371 -26.68 5.22 12.53
CA GLN A 371 -26.57 6.35 13.47
C GLN A 371 -25.23 6.42 14.22
N PRO A 372 -24.69 5.30 14.78
CA PRO A 372 -23.42 5.34 15.50
C PRO A 372 -22.21 5.71 14.64
N PHE A 373 -22.32 5.61 13.30
CA PHE A 373 -21.23 5.83 12.35
C PHE A 373 -21.38 7.12 11.54
N ARG A 374 -22.41 7.91 11.81
CA ARG A 374 -22.72 9.13 11.06
C ARG A 374 -21.54 10.12 11.06
N LEU A 375 -20.86 10.25 12.19
CA LEU A 375 -19.70 11.12 12.30
C LEU A 375 -18.53 10.61 11.43
N MET A 376 -18.32 9.30 11.33
CA MET A 376 -17.33 8.70 10.44
C MET A 376 -17.68 8.94 8.98
N GLN A 377 -18.93 8.76 8.61
CA GLN A 377 -19.40 9.03 7.25
C GLN A 377 -19.21 10.51 6.89
N ALA A 378 -19.62 11.42 7.76
CA ALA A 378 -19.44 12.85 7.57
C ALA A 378 -17.96 13.25 7.43
N PHE A 379 -17.07 12.64 8.24
CA PHE A 379 -15.64 12.89 8.12
C PHE A 379 -15.09 12.48 6.75
N PHE A 380 -15.38 11.28 6.27
CA PHE A 380 -14.86 10.80 4.99
C PHE A 380 -15.47 11.53 3.80
N SER A 381 -16.75 11.89 3.86
CA SER A 381 -17.39 12.75 2.84
C SER A 381 -16.77 14.14 2.81
N GLY A 382 -16.60 14.77 3.97
CA GLY A 382 -15.95 16.07 4.09
C GLY A 382 -14.48 16.05 3.65
N LEU A 383 -13.77 14.94 3.90
CA LEU A 383 -12.41 14.74 3.41
C LEU A 383 -12.37 14.71 1.87
N ALA A 384 -13.27 13.93 1.24
CA ALA A 384 -13.36 13.84 -0.22
C ALA A 384 -13.74 15.17 -0.86
N GLU A 385 -14.69 15.91 -0.27
CA GLU A 385 -15.11 17.23 -0.75
C GLU A 385 -14.03 18.30 -0.59
N ARG A 386 -13.35 18.31 0.57
CA ARG A 386 -12.30 19.31 0.88
C ARG A 386 -11.05 19.10 0.04
N PHE A 387 -10.71 17.84 -0.24
CA PHE A 387 -9.52 17.45 -0.98
C PHE A 387 -9.88 16.58 -2.20
N PRO A 388 -10.53 17.15 -3.22
CA PRO A 388 -10.91 16.40 -4.42
C PRO A 388 -9.71 16.00 -5.28
N HIS A 389 -8.52 16.55 -5.00
CA HIS A 389 -7.30 16.32 -5.77
C HIS A 389 -6.09 16.16 -4.85
N ASN A 390 -5.19 15.26 -5.23
CA ASN A 390 -3.86 15.08 -4.65
C ASN A 390 -3.81 14.63 -3.17
N ALA A 391 -4.92 14.27 -2.53
CA ALA A 391 -4.86 13.73 -1.18
C ALA A 391 -4.27 12.32 -1.17
N LEU A 392 -3.39 12.06 -0.22
CA LEU A 392 -2.83 10.74 0.08
C LEU A 392 -3.45 10.24 1.39
N VAL A 393 -4.17 9.12 1.33
CA VAL A 393 -4.83 8.53 2.49
C VAL A 393 -4.24 7.15 2.76
N PHE A 394 -3.53 7.02 3.88
CA PHE A 394 -2.99 5.76 4.38
C PHE A 394 -3.90 5.21 5.46
N ASP A 395 -4.38 4.01 5.29
CA ASP A 395 -5.36 3.36 6.16
C ASP A 395 -4.73 2.17 6.90
N ASP A 396 -4.91 2.12 8.20
CA ASP A 396 -4.45 1.03 9.07
C ASP A 396 -5.57 0.03 9.39
N ASN A 397 -6.18 -0.54 8.36
CA ASN A 397 -7.31 -1.47 8.42
C ASN A 397 -8.62 -0.85 8.98
N ILE A 398 -8.88 0.40 8.67
CA ILE A 398 -10.09 1.09 9.09
C ILE A 398 -11.23 0.81 8.10
N VAL A 399 -12.17 -0.03 8.51
CA VAL A 399 -13.33 -0.41 7.68
C VAL A 399 -14.12 0.81 7.21
N PHE A 400 -14.22 1.84 8.03
CA PHE A 400 -14.93 3.09 7.67
C PHE A 400 -14.27 3.82 6.50
N ALA A 401 -12.94 3.89 6.46
CA ALA A 401 -12.22 4.45 5.32
C ALA A 401 -12.50 3.65 4.02
N GLN A 402 -12.58 2.33 4.16
CA GLN A 402 -12.85 1.43 3.04
C GLN A 402 -14.26 1.59 2.48
N SER A 403 -15.23 1.89 3.35
CA SER A 403 -16.65 1.96 3.01
C SER A 403 -17.15 3.36 2.68
N TYR A 404 -16.62 4.40 3.32
CA TYR A 404 -17.18 5.76 3.26
C TYR A 404 -16.30 6.77 2.54
N PHE A 405 -15.03 6.45 2.27
CA PHE A 405 -14.16 7.35 1.53
C PHE A 405 -14.28 7.09 0.03
N ASP A 406 -14.97 7.98 -0.68
CA ASP A 406 -15.05 7.95 -2.13
C ASP A 406 -13.78 8.55 -2.73
N VAL A 407 -13.03 7.73 -3.43
CA VAL A 407 -11.75 8.11 -4.04
C VAL A 407 -12.00 8.71 -5.42
N SER A 408 -11.59 9.97 -5.62
CA SER A 408 -11.57 10.60 -6.94
C SER A 408 -10.48 9.98 -7.83
N ASP A 409 -10.51 10.32 -9.11
CA ASP A 409 -9.48 9.91 -10.09
C ASP A 409 -8.07 10.47 -9.80
N ARG A 410 -7.97 11.46 -8.93
CA ARG A 410 -6.71 12.17 -8.61
C ARG A 410 -6.22 11.94 -7.20
N ASN A 411 -7.08 11.46 -6.30
CA ASN A 411 -6.69 11.07 -4.95
C ASN A 411 -6.12 9.66 -4.93
N HIS A 412 -5.33 9.37 -3.90
CA HIS A 412 -4.71 8.06 -3.70
C HIS A 412 -5.08 7.49 -2.34
N TYR A 413 -5.62 6.30 -2.35
CA TYR A 413 -5.94 5.54 -1.15
C TYR A 413 -5.03 4.31 -1.02
N PHE A 414 -4.36 4.19 0.11
CA PHE A 414 -3.38 3.15 0.40
C PHE A 414 -3.81 2.30 1.59
N PRO A 415 -4.60 1.23 1.36
CA PRO A 415 -4.99 0.35 2.45
C PRO A 415 -3.80 -0.47 2.93
N ASN A 416 -3.76 -0.78 4.23
CA ASN A 416 -2.81 -1.71 4.81
C ASN A 416 -3.24 -3.16 4.55
N SER A 417 -2.98 -3.66 3.37
CA SER A 417 -3.48 -4.95 2.89
C SER A 417 -2.37 -5.94 2.49
N GLY A 418 -1.10 -5.62 2.73
CA GLY A 418 0.03 -6.54 2.53
C GLY A 418 -0.05 -7.70 3.52
N ILE A 419 0.46 -7.47 4.71
CA ILE A 419 0.33 -8.40 5.85
C ILE A 419 -0.62 -7.87 6.93
N SER A 420 -1.26 -6.74 6.69
CA SER A 420 -2.23 -6.08 7.59
C SER A 420 -1.67 -5.76 8.98
N SER A 421 -0.39 -5.40 9.07
CA SER A 421 0.25 -5.02 10.33
C SER A 421 -0.25 -3.67 10.83
N LEU A 422 -0.79 -3.61 12.04
CA LEU A 422 -1.11 -2.35 12.69
C LEU A 422 0.15 -1.51 12.92
N GLY A 423 0.01 -0.18 13.00
CA GLY A 423 1.12 0.75 13.16
C GLY A 423 1.81 1.15 11.85
N HIS A 424 1.22 0.81 10.70
CA HIS A 424 1.75 1.10 9.37
C HIS A 424 1.46 2.53 8.90
N ALA A 425 0.25 3.07 9.17
CA ALA A 425 -0.23 4.27 8.47
C ALA A 425 0.63 5.52 8.71
N ILE A 426 1.02 5.81 9.95
CA ILE A 426 1.83 7.00 10.27
C ILE A 426 3.20 6.96 9.56
N PRO A 427 4.05 5.94 9.75
CA PRO A 427 5.35 5.93 9.10
C PRO A 427 5.23 5.87 7.56
N ALA A 428 4.30 5.11 7.00
CA ALA A 428 4.12 5.07 5.55
C ALA A 428 3.71 6.44 4.97
N ALA A 429 2.83 7.16 5.65
CA ALA A 429 2.42 8.51 5.28
C ALA A 429 3.60 9.51 5.35
N ILE A 430 4.47 9.42 6.36
CA ILE A 430 5.69 10.24 6.46
C ILE A 430 6.59 9.98 5.25
N GLY A 431 6.86 8.70 4.95
CA GLY A 431 7.68 8.34 3.79
C GLY A 431 7.12 8.83 2.46
N ALA A 432 5.82 8.69 2.27
CA ALA A 432 5.12 9.21 1.08
C ALA A 432 5.24 10.73 0.96
N ARG A 433 5.11 11.45 2.08
CA ARG A 433 5.18 12.92 2.13
C ARG A 433 6.59 13.44 1.82
N CYS A 434 7.64 12.67 2.08
CA CYS A 434 8.99 13.02 1.65
C CYS A 434 9.09 13.17 0.12
N PHE A 435 8.34 12.39 -0.64
CA PHE A 435 8.27 12.46 -2.09
C PHE A 435 7.21 13.45 -2.58
N ALA A 436 5.97 13.28 -2.16
CA ALA A 436 4.81 14.10 -2.59
C ALA A 436 4.59 15.29 -1.66
N LYS A 437 5.53 16.27 -1.69
CA LYS A 437 5.63 17.37 -0.72
C LYS A 437 4.42 18.30 -0.66
N ASP A 438 3.65 18.40 -1.73
CA ASP A 438 2.51 19.32 -1.84
C ASP A 438 1.17 18.62 -1.61
N SER A 439 1.17 17.29 -1.39
CA SER A 439 -0.06 16.50 -1.25
C SER A 439 -0.53 16.49 0.21
N PRO A 440 -1.76 16.93 0.51
CA PRO A 440 -2.37 16.71 1.82
C PRO A 440 -2.35 15.23 2.16
N THR A 441 -1.77 14.88 3.32
CA THR A 441 -1.53 13.48 3.66
C THR A 441 -2.20 13.13 4.97
N PHE A 442 -2.94 12.03 4.97
CA PHE A 442 -3.72 11.54 6.10
C PHE A 442 -3.29 10.11 6.45
N ALA A 443 -2.94 9.89 7.71
CA ALA A 443 -2.75 8.58 8.31
C ALA A 443 -3.95 8.26 9.18
N ILE A 444 -4.78 7.28 8.80
CA ILE A 444 -6.03 6.95 9.48
C ILE A 444 -5.88 5.59 10.17
N LEU A 445 -6.08 5.57 11.48
CA LEU A 445 -5.84 4.39 12.30
C LEU A 445 -6.74 4.36 13.54
N GLY A 446 -6.93 3.17 14.10
CA GLY A 446 -7.53 3.02 15.42
C GLY A 446 -6.53 3.37 16.53
N ASP A 447 -7.06 3.64 17.72
CA ASP A 447 -6.25 3.97 18.89
C ASP A 447 -5.23 2.88 19.27
N GLY A 448 -5.57 1.60 19.09
CA GLY A 448 -4.63 0.50 19.29
C GLY A 448 -3.45 0.53 18.30
N GLY A 449 -3.71 0.80 17.01
CA GLY A 449 -2.66 0.97 16.00
C GLY A 449 -1.82 2.24 16.25
N PHE A 450 -2.45 3.31 16.69
CA PHE A 450 -1.79 4.56 17.05
C PHE A 450 -0.74 4.36 18.16
N GLN A 451 -1.08 3.65 19.23
CA GLN A 451 -0.14 3.37 20.32
C GLN A 451 1.11 2.60 19.87
N MET A 452 1.02 1.81 18.80
CA MET A 452 2.16 1.04 18.27
C MET A 452 3.17 1.90 17.51
N CYS A 453 2.79 3.08 16.99
CA CYS A 453 3.64 3.88 16.10
C CYS A 453 3.61 5.39 16.35
N CYS A 454 2.91 5.86 17.39
CA CYS A 454 2.73 7.30 17.65
C CYS A 454 4.04 8.07 17.78
N MET A 455 5.12 7.43 18.25
CA MET A 455 6.44 8.08 18.37
C MET A 455 7.02 8.52 17.02
N GLU A 456 6.58 7.92 15.90
CA GLU A 456 7.00 8.37 14.57
C GLU A 456 6.43 9.75 14.20
N MET A 457 5.42 10.27 14.92
CA MET A 457 5.03 11.68 14.80
C MET A 457 6.20 12.62 15.11
N MET A 458 7.09 12.23 16.03
CA MET A 458 8.32 12.99 16.30
C MET A 458 9.31 12.96 15.12
N THR A 459 9.25 11.95 14.26
CA THR A 459 9.99 11.98 13.00
C THR A 459 9.42 13.07 12.08
N ALA A 460 8.10 13.16 11.94
CA ALA A 460 7.46 14.25 11.19
C ALA A 460 7.81 15.64 11.77
N VAL A 461 7.78 15.79 13.10
CA VAL A 461 8.15 17.04 13.78
C VAL A 461 9.61 17.42 13.51
N ASN A 462 10.55 16.48 13.66
CA ASN A 462 11.98 16.74 13.50
C ASN A 462 12.36 17.21 12.08
N TYR A 463 11.61 16.75 11.08
CA TYR A 463 11.86 17.08 9.68
C TYR A 463 10.88 18.09 9.09
N GLY A 464 9.95 18.62 9.90
CA GLY A 464 8.95 19.58 9.44
C GLY A 464 8.04 19.00 8.34
N ILE A 465 7.64 17.74 8.46
CA ILE A 465 6.80 17.05 7.48
C ILE A 465 5.32 17.20 7.87
N PRO A 466 4.51 18.00 7.15
CA PRO A 466 3.09 18.15 7.44
C PRO A 466 2.35 16.83 7.31
N LEU A 467 1.51 16.51 8.31
CA LEU A 467 0.80 15.23 8.38
C LEU A 467 -0.46 15.36 9.22
N ASN A 468 -1.56 14.77 8.78
CA ASN A 468 -2.78 14.62 9.55
C ASN A 468 -2.90 13.18 10.05
N VAL A 469 -2.77 12.98 11.34
CA VAL A 469 -2.96 11.69 11.99
C VAL A 469 -4.37 11.64 12.56
N VAL A 470 -5.21 10.78 12.00
CA VAL A 470 -6.62 10.63 12.37
C VAL A 470 -6.79 9.35 13.18
N VAL A 471 -7.09 9.51 14.45
CA VAL A 471 -7.25 8.41 15.40
C VAL A 471 -8.72 8.18 15.68
N ILE A 472 -9.23 7.00 15.33
CA ILE A 472 -10.56 6.56 15.74
C ILE A 472 -10.44 6.01 17.17
N ASN A 473 -10.88 6.82 18.13
CA ASN A 473 -10.72 6.53 19.55
C ASN A 473 -11.99 5.87 20.11
N ASN A 474 -11.89 4.61 20.48
CA ASN A 474 -12.97 3.87 21.16
C ASN A 474 -12.48 2.96 22.30
N GLY A 475 -11.21 3.00 22.67
CA GLY A 475 -10.64 2.22 23.76
C GLY A 475 -10.67 0.71 23.55
N THR A 476 -10.66 0.25 22.28
CA THR A 476 -10.77 -1.18 22.00
C THR A 476 -10.20 -1.57 20.62
N LEU A 477 -9.75 -2.81 20.51
CA LEU A 477 -9.48 -3.44 19.22
C LEU A 477 -10.82 -3.84 18.55
N SER A 478 -11.46 -2.88 17.88
CA SER A 478 -12.86 -2.97 17.39
C SER A 478 -13.20 -4.25 16.65
N LEU A 479 -12.35 -4.69 15.69
CA LEU A 479 -12.60 -5.89 14.90
C LEU A 479 -12.47 -7.16 15.73
N ILE A 480 -11.55 -7.17 16.69
CA ILE A 480 -11.39 -8.29 17.62
C ILE A 480 -12.60 -8.36 18.55
N ARG A 481 -12.99 -7.22 19.15
CA ARG A 481 -14.17 -7.13 19.99
C ARG A 481 -15.45 -7.56 19.26
N LYS A 482 -15.64 -7.10 18.03
CA LYS A 482 -16.76 -7.54 17.18
C LYS A 482 -16.76 -9.05 16.97
N ASN A 483 -15.63 -9.66 16.68
CA ASN A 483 -15.55 -11.11 16.48
C ASN A 483 -15.83 -11.86 17.79
N GLN A 484 -15.35 -11.37 18.93
CA GLN A 484 -15.68 -11.94 20.25
C GLN A 484 -17.17 -11.83 20.55
N PHE A 485 -17.80 -10.70 20.19
CA PHE A 485 -19.25 -10.54 20.29
C PHE A 485 -20.00 -11.58 19.45
N GLN A 486 -19.68 -11.66 18.15
CA GLN A 486 -20.47 -12.44 17.21
C GLN A 486 -20.21 -13.95 17.26
N LEU A 487 -18.95 -14.35 17.47
CA LEU A 487 -18.54 -15.74 17.34
C LEU A 487 -18.36 -16.46 18.67
N TYR A 488 -18.14 -15.71 19.76
CA TYR A 488 -17.80 -16.28 21.05
C TYR A 488 -18.79 -15.88 22.18
N GLY A 489 -20.01 -15.44 21.82
CA GLY A 489 -21.09 -15.18 22.79
C GLY A 489 -20.73 -14.08 23.79
N GLU A 490 -20.21 -12.96 23.30
CA GLU A 490 -19.82 -11.77 24.09
C GLU A 490 -18.72 -12.05 25.15
N ARG A 491 -17.91 -13.06 24.93
CA ARG A 491 -16.79 -13.37 25.82
C ARG A 491 -15.58 -12.51 25.45
N TYR A 492 -15.51 -11.31 26.01
CA TYR A 492 -14.45 -10.34 25.74
C TYR A 492 -13.20 -10.65 26.56
N ILE A 493 -12.04 -10.69 25.91
CA ILE A 493 -10.73 -10.83 26.54
C ILE A 493 -9.68 -10.03 25.73
N ASP A 494 -8.84 -9.28 26.42
CA ASP A 494 -7.66 -8.56 25.86
C ASP A 494 -7.98 -7.70 24.63
N CYS A 495 -9.18 -7.18 24.52
CA CYS A 495 -9.59 -6.29 23.42
C CYS A 495 -9.85 -4.85 23.88
N ASP A 496 -10.13 -4.61 25.14
CA ASP A 496 -10.37 -3.28 25.73
C ASP A 496 -9.13 -2.79 26.46
N PHE A 497 -8.82 -1.49 26.34
CA PHE A 497 -7.66 -0.86 26.97
C PHE A 497 -7.93 0.62 27.26
N SER A 498 -7.05 1.23 28.06
CA SER A 498 -7.07 2.66 28.32
C SER A 498 -6.14 3.40 27.38
N ASN A 499 -6.60 4.51 26.83
CA ASN A 499 -5.78 5.41 26.04
C ASN A 499 -5.08 6.46 26.91
N PRO A 500 -3.92 6.99 26.50
CA PRO A 500 -3.40 8.22 27.07
C PRO A 500 -4.34 9.38 26.73
N ASP A 501 -4.22 10.50 27.44
CA ASP A 501 -4.82 11.76 27.02
C ASP A 501 -4.14 12.24 25.72
N PHE A 502 -4.83 12.18 24.60
CA PHE A 502 -4.27 12.52 23.30
C PHE A 502 -3.99 14.03 23.17
N GLY A 503 -4.73 14.88 23.91
CA GLY A 503 -4.45 16.31 23.95
C GLY A 503 -3.11 16.63 24.63
N LEU A 504 -2.86 16.01 25.79
CA LEU A 504 -1.57 16.13 26.48
C LEU A 504 -0.43 15.51 25.67
N LEU A 505 -0.68 14.41 25.00
CA LEU A 505 0.30 13.76 24.13
C LEU A 505 0.67 14.67 22.95
N ALA A 506 -0.33 15.23 22.26
CA ALA A 506 -0.12 16.18 21.16
C ALA A 506 0.66 17.43 21.63
N GLN A 507 0.31 17.96 22.80
CA GLN A 507 1.04 19.06 23.40
C GLN A 507 2.51 18.70 23.65
N SER A 508 2.79 17.49 24.15
CA SER A 508 4.17 17.02 24.38
C SER A 508 4.97 16.86 23.09
N PHE A 509 4.32 16.53 21.99
CA PHE A 509 4.94 16.44 20.65
C PHE A 509 5.06 17.80 19.97
N GLY A 510 4.38 18.85 20.46
CA GLY A 510 4.33 20.17 19.82
C GLY A 510 3.51 20.19 18.54
N VAL A 511 2.44 19.39 18.46
CA VAL A 511 1.54 19.31 17.31
C VAL A 511 0.14 19.78 17.68
N ASN A 512 -0.69 20.16 16.70
CA ASN A 512 -2.06 20.55 16.93
C ASN A 512 -2.91 19.33 17.34
N HIS A 513 -3.92 19.55 18.20
CA HIS A 513 -4.89 18.54 18.60
C HIS A 513 -6.31 19.02 18.32
N PHE A 514 -7.12 18.15 17.72
CA PHE A 514 -8.53 18.35 17.48
C PHE A 514 -9.29 17.12 17.99
N ARG A 515 -10.22 17.35 18.92
CA ARG A 515 -11.10 16.30 19.44
C ARG A 515 -12.49 16.49 18.82
N ILE A 516 -12.99 15.45 18.19
CA ILE A 516 -14.23 15.47 17.43
C ILE A 516 -15.19 14.44 18.02
N ASP A 517 -16.29 14.92 18.57
CA ASP A 517 -17.39 14.14 19.14
C ASP A 517 -18.74 14.50 18.50
N THR A 518 -18.78 15.61 17.76
CA THR A 518 -19.95 16.14 17.10
C THR A 518 -19.68 16.58 15.66
N GLU A 519 -20.74 16.65 14.83
CA GLU A 519 -20.62 17.18 13.47
C GLU A 519 -20.20 18.67 13.47
N ALA A 520 -20.64 19.46 14.45
CA ALA A 520 -20.25 20.87 14.54
C ALA A 520 -18.72 21.04 14.79
N GLU A 521 -18.10 20.17 15.57
CA GLU A 521 -16.65 20.15 15.77
C GLU A 521 -15.93 19.70 14.49
N LEU A 522 -16.52 18.76 13.77
CA LEU A 522 -16.01 18.32 12.46
C LEU A 522 -16.06 19.45 11.42
N ASP A 523 -17.17 20.17 11.34
CA ASP A 523 -17.32 21.33 10.45
C ASP A 523 -16.29 22.41 10.81
N ALA A 524 -16.08 22.65 12.11
CA ALA A 524 -15.07 23.59 12.60
C ALA A 524 -13.64 23.13 12.23
N LEU A 525 -13.34 21.84 12.29
CA LEU A 525 -12.06 21.29 11.84
C LEU A 525 -11.83 21.62 10.36
N PHE A 526 -12.77 21.26 9.47
CA PHE A 526 -12.61 21.49 8.02
C PHE A 526 -12.58 22.97 7.64
N ALA A 527 -13.27 23.84 8.41
CA ALA A 527 -13.29 25.27 8.15
C ALA A 527 -12.01 25.99 8.61
N ASN A 528 -11.42 25.59 9.72
CA ASN A 528 -10.42 26.40 10.42
C ASN A 528 -9.03 25.77 10.52
N ALA A 529 -8.89 24.43 10.41
CA ALA A 529 -7.59 23.79 10.56
C ALA A 529 -6.75 23.86 9.28
N ASP A 530 -5.47 24.10 9.44
CA ASP A 530 -4.50 23.90 8.34
C ASP A 530 -4.15 22.42 8.23
N LEU A 531 -4.83 21.73 7.30
CA LEU A 531 -4.63 20.31 7.00
C LEU A 531 -3.58 20.05 5.89
N THR A 532 -2.87 21.11 5.46
CA THR A 532 -1.89 21.03 4.37
C THR A 532 -0.47 21.32 4.84
N GLY A 533 -0.30 22.27 5.74
CA GLY A 533 1.00 22.82 6.13
C GLY A 533 1.45 22.51 7.56
N THR A 534 0.61 21.86 8.38
CA THR A 534 0.91 21.59 9.79
C THR A 534 0.82 20.09 10.12
N ILE A 535 1.27 19.75 11.33
CA ILE A 535 1.13 18.39 11.87
C ILE A 535 -0.05 18.40 12.84
N ASN A 536 -1.04 17.57 12.55
CA ASN A 536 -2.28 17.51 13.30
C ASN A 536 -2.54 16.10 13.85
N LEU A 537 -2.97 16.03 15.11
CA LEU A 537 -3.56 14.84 15.72
C LEU A 537 -5.06 15.09 15.83
N ILE A 538 -5.84 14.36 15.05
CA ILE A 538 -7.30 14.47 14.97
C ILE A 538 -7.88 13.23 15.64
N GLU A 539 -8.49 13.40 16.79
CA GLU A 539 -9.13 12.34 17.56
C GLU A 539 -10.63 12.34 17.29
N ILE A 540 -11.14 11.25 16.69
CA ILE A 540 -12.58 11.09 16.45
C ILE A 540 -13.12 10.02 17.39
N LEU A 541 -14.09 10.40 18.22
CA LEU A 541 -14.68 9.50 19.21
C LEU A 541 -15.68 8.55 18.56
N LEU A 542 -15.65 7.30 19.00
CA LEU A 542 -16.58 6.26 18.58
C LEU A 542 -16.97 5.38 19.78
N ASP A 543 -18.24 5.00 19.86
CA ASP A 543 -18.68 4.05 20.87
C ASP A 543 -18.08 2.64 20.60
N LYS A 544 -17.43 2.08 21.59
CA LYS A 544 -16.84 0.73 21.50
C LYS A 544 -17.86 -0.40 21.28
N HIS A 545 -19.13 -0.14 21.56
CA HIS A 545 -20.23 -1.07 21.33
C HIS A 545 -20.84 -0.97 19.93
N ALA A 546 -20.43 0.03 19.15
CA ALA A 546 -20.84 0.17 17.76
C ALA A 546 -19.98 -0.73 16.85
N PHE A 547 -20.61 -1.69 16.20
CA PHE A 547 -19.94 -2.60 15.28
C PHE A 547 -20.38 -2.35 13.85
N PRO A 548 -19.44 -2.11 12.91
CA PRO A 548 -19.78 -1.94 11.50
C PRO A 548 -20.36 -3.25 10.95
N ARG A 549 -21.40 -3.13 10.13
CA ARG A 549 -21.98 -4.28 9.42
C ARG A 549 -21.08 -4.62 8.22
N TYR A 550 -20.34 -5.70 8.32
CA TYR A 550 -19.67 -6.33 7.19
C TYR A 550 -19.67 -7.85 7.38
N LEU A 551 -19.62 -8.59 6.29
CA LEU A 551 -19.56 -10.04 6.34
C LEU A 551 -18.18 -10.46 6.86
N SER A 552 -18.15 -11.04 8.06
CA SER A 552 -16.99 -11.75 8.57
C SER A 552 -17.35 -13.22 8.67
N ALA A 553 -16.64 -14.05 7.95
CA ALA A 553 -16.85 -15.50 7.95
C ALA A 553 -15.81 -16.25 8.80
N ARG A 554 -15.09 -15.55 9.67
CA ARG A 554 -14.20 -16.16 10.66
C ARG A 554 -14.88 -16.18 12.00
#